data_7bccfbcaaf1948381a4ccad6c0824d8f
#
_entry.id   7bccfbcaaf1948381a4ccad6c0824d8f
#
_cell.length_a   1.000
_cell.length_b   1.000
_cell.length_c   1.000
_cell.angle_alpha   90.00
_cell.angle_beta   90.00
_cell.angle_gamma   90.00
#
_symmetry.space_group_name_H-M   'P 1'
#
loop_
_entity.id
_entity.type
_entity.pdbx_description
1 polymer ?
#
loop_
_entity_poly.entity_id
_entity_poly.type
_entity_poly.pdbx_seq_one_letter_code
_entity_poly.pdbx_strand_id
1 'polypeptide(L)'
;MTRESKPSLKVATWNIRAGLGTDLRRDADRVLDRIADLGADLVALQEADFRLGLRPSALPRDVIAERTGLVPLPIGRNASSIGWHGNAILARPGFHLSGLQRLDLPGFEPRGAVIADLDGPVALRLVALHLGLLRSSRRKQLDAVREAVLHHPPRPTVILGDFNEYSRRVGLGRLARAFQLMEAAPTYPSRAPRLALDRIAHSHDLGLEPLPVPWRKGVQPSDHLPLLAELRLL
;
A
#
# COMPACT_ATOMS: atom_id res chain seq x y z
N MET A 1 -11.12 8.80 35.91
CA MET A 1 -10.12 8.03 35.20
C MET A 1 -10.32 8.30 33.72
N THR A 2 -9.54 9.21 33.16
CA THR A 2 -9.50 9.47 31.69
C THR A 2 -8.93 8.23 31.04
N ARG A 3 -9.71 7.52 30.22
CA ARG A 3 -9.20 6.48 29.33
C ARG A 3 -8.22 7.18 28.39
N GLU A 4 -6.92 6.95 28.58
CA GLU A 4 -5.95 7.30 27.55
C GLU A 4 -6.40 6.65 26.25
N SER A 5 -6.68 7.46 25.24
CA SER A 5 -7.03 6.95 23.93
C SER A 5 -5.81 6.21 23.37
N LYS A 6 -5.96 4.92 23.06
CA LYS A 6 -4.90 4.15 22.41
C LYS A 6 -4.44 4.89 21.16
N PRO A 7 -3.13 4.90 20.85
CA PRO A 7 -2.63 5.59 19.68
C PRO A 7 -3.29 5.04 18.41
N SER A 8 -3.78 5.94 17.56
CA SER A 8 -4.32 5.59 16.25
C SER A 8 -3.38 6.09 15.16
N LEU A 9 -3.36 5.38 14.03
CA LEU A 9 -2.57 5.71 12.84
C LEU A 9 -3.49 5.75 11.63
N LYS A 10 -3.23 6.67 10.72
CA LYS A 10 -3.84 6.66 9.39
C LYS A 10 -2.94 5.94 8.41
N VAL A 11 -3.45 4.89 7.80
CA VAL A 11 -2.74 4.10 6.79
C VAL A 11 -3.44 4.21 5.45
N ALA A 12 -2.67 4.36 4.37
CA ALA A 12 -3.21 4.46 3.03
C ALA A 12 -2.51 3.51 2.05
N THR A 13 -3.22 3.12 1.00
CA THR A 13 -2.63 2.45 -0.17
C THR A 13 -3.13 3.08 -1.44
N TRP A 14 -2.26 3.16 -2.45
CA TRP A 14 -2.61 3.76 -3.73
C TRP A 14 -1.72 3.27 -4.87
N ASN A 15 -2.31 2.72 -5.92
CA ASN A 15 -1.61 2.50 -7.18
C ASN A 15 -1.54 3.82 -7.94
N ILE A 16 -0.34 4.40 -8.05
CA ILE A 16 -0.11 5.73 -8.66
C ILE A 16 0.17 5.68 -10.16
N ARG A 17 0.16 4.49 -10.78
CA ARG A 17 0.38 4.30 -12.23
C ARG A 17 1.62 5.05 -12.76
N ALA A 18 2.71 5.05 -12.02
CA ALA A 18 3.92 5.83 -12.31
C ALA A 18 3.61 7.30 -12.65
N GLY A 19 2.67 7.92 -11.94
CA GLY A 19 2.27 9.30 -12.13
C GLY A 19 1.43 9.58 -13.38
N LEU A 20 0.96 8.54 -14.09
CA LEU A 20 0.17 8.70 -15.31
C LEU A 20 -1.30 8.95 -14.99
N GLY A 21 -1.72 10.19 -15.16
CA GLY A 21 -3.10 10.61 -14.93
C GLY A 21 -4.09 10.07 -15.96
N THR A 22 -5.38 10.29 -15.69
CA THR A 22 -6.47 9.88 -16.60
C THR A 22 -6.53 10.71 -17.88
N ASP A 23 -5.77 11.79 -17.97
CA ASP A 23 -5.50 12.60 -19.17
C ASP A 23 -4.31 12.09 -19.99
N LEU A 24 -3.72 10.95 -19.59
CA LEU A 24 -2.53 10.33 -20.18
C LEU A 24 -1.26 11.21 -20.07
N ARG A 25 -1.23 12.16 -19.16
CA ARG A 25 -0.05 12.97 -18.85
C ARG A 25 0.55 12.50 -17.52
N ARG A 26 1.89 12.38 -17.50
CA ARG A 26 2.63 12.11 -16.25
C ARG A 26 2.82 13.42 -15.50
N ASP A 27 2.45 13.38 -14.23
CA ASP A 27 2.54 14.56 -13.37
C ASP A 27 2.75 14.09 -11.91
N ALA A 28 3.98 14.14 -11.48
CA ALA A 28 4.37 13.74 -10.12
C ALA A 28 3.80 14.71 -9.07
N ASP A 29 3.66 16.00 -9.39
CA ASP A 29 3.15 17.01 -8.46
C ASP A 29 1.70 16.71 -8.06
N ARG A 30 0.85 16.36 -9.03
CA ARG A 30 -0.53 15.93 -8.75
C ARG A 30 -0.59 14.70 -7.84
N VAL A 31 0.36 13.78 -7.97
CA VAL A 31 0.45 12.60 -7.10
C VAL A 31 0.87 13.00 -5.70
N LEU A 32 1.90 13.84 -5.57
CA LEU A 32 2.41 14.31 -4.28
C LEU A 32 1.36 15.13 -3.52
N ASP A 33 0.67 16.04 -4.21
CA ASP A 33 -0.44 16.80 -3.62
C ASP A 33 -1.54 15.86 -3.09
N ARG A 34 -1.85 14.82 -3.87
CA ARG A 34 -2.87 13.85 -3.45
C ARG A 34 -2.42 13.04 -2.24
N ILE A 35 -1.14 12.66 -2.16
CA ILE A 35 -0.58 11.96 -0.98
C ILE A 35 -0.66 12.88 0.25
N ALA A 36 -0.29 14.15 0.11
CA ALA A 36 -0.39 15.14 1.19
C ALA A 36 -1.83 15.29 1.70
N ASP A 37 -2.80 15.39 0.79
CA ASP A 37 -4.23 15.50 1.11
C ASP A 37 -4.78 14.32 1.92
N LEU A 38 -4.17 13.14 1.84
CA LEU A 38 -4.59 11.97 2.62
C LEU A 38 -4.33 12.16 4.12
N GLY A 39 -3.32 12.95 4.50
CA GLY A 39 -2.93 13.12 5.88
C GLY A 39 -2.62 11.80 6.59
N ALA A 40 -2.10 10.82 5.85
CA ALA A 40 -1.78 9.50 6.35
C ALA A 40 -0.43 9.48 7.05
N ASP A 41 -0.26 8.58 8.02
CA ASP A 41 1.01 8.35 8.73
C ASP A 41 1.90 7.37 7.97
N LEU A 42 1.29 6.42 7.28
CA LEU A 42 1.93 5.39 6.47
C LEU A 42 1.19 5.25 5.14
N VAL A 43 1.93 5.26 4.03
CA VAL A 43 1.37 5.11 2.68
C VAL A 43 2.12 4.03 1.92
N ALA A 44 1.41 3.00 1.47
CA ALA A 44 1.93 2.02 0.54
C ALA A 44 1.52 2.40 -0.89
N LEU A 45 2.51 2.64 -1.73
CA LEU A 45 2.30 2.97 -3.13
C LEU A 45 2.57 1.75 -4.02
N GLN A 46 1.81 1.58 -5.08
CA GLN A 46 2.09 0.64 -6.15
C GLN A 46 2.39 1.41 -7.43
N GLU A 47 3.17 0.79 -8.30
CA GLU A 47 3.72 1.41 -9.51
C GLU A 47 4.49 2.72 -9.23
N ALA A 48 5.17 2.78 -8.09
CA ALA A 48 5.96 3.94 -7.68
C ALA A 48 7.30 4.05 -8.41
N ASP A 49 7.74 2.99 -9.08
CA ASP A 49 8.95 2.96 -9.91
C ASP A 49 8.59 2.60 -11.35
N PHE A 50 9.34 3.12 -12.31
CA PHE A 50 9.25 2.67 -13.69
C PHE A 50 9.70 1.21 -13.84
N ARG A 51 9.17 0.50 -14.83
CA ARG A 51 9.36 -0.96 -14.95
C ARG A 51 10.70 -1.37 -15.57
N LEU A 52 11.37 -0.48 -16.31
CA LEU A 52 12.55 -0.80 -17.11
C LEU A 52 13.84 -0.27 -16.49
N GLY A 53 14.95 -0.88 -16.87
CA GLY A 53 16.30 -0.49 -16.44
C GLY A 53 16.51 -0.59 -14.94
N LEU A 54 17.11 0.42 -14.34
CA LEU A 54 17.32 0.54 -12.90
C LEU A 54 16.03 0.78 -12.10
N ARG A 55 14.88 0.78 -12.77
CA ARG A 55 13.56 1.04 -12.18
C ARG A 55 13.52 2.36 -11.40
N PRO A 56 13.82 3.49 -12.03
CA PRO A 56 13.87 4.76 -11.34
C PRO A 56 12.49 5.11 -10.75
N SER A 57 12.51 5.86 -9.66
CA SER A 57 11.30 6.35 -9.03
C SER A 57 10.48 7.21 -9.99
N ALA A 58 9.16 7.03 -9.98
CA ALA A 58 8.23 7.87 -10.71
C ALA A 58 7.98 9.22 -9.99
N LEU A 59 8.36 9.31 -8.71
CA LEU A 59 8.28 10.52 -7.90
C LEU A 59 9.69 11.05 -7.63
N PRO A 60 9.94 12.36 -7.76
CA PRO A 60 11.21 12.96 -7.39
C PRO A 60 11.48 12.77 -5.89
N ARG A 61 12.54 12.04 -5.55
CA ARG A 61 12.82 11.60 -4.16
C ARG A 61 13.09 12.77 -3.21
N ASP A 62 13.75 13.77 -3.69
CA ASP A 62 14.18 14.98 -2.98
C ASP A 62 13.00 15.84 -2.50
N VAL A 63 11.88 15.82 -3.22
CA VAL A 63 10.72 16.64 -2.88
C VAL A 63 9.60 15.90 -2.15
N ILE A 64 9.69 14.55 -2.04
CA ILE A 64 8.62 13.75 -1.38
C ILE A 64 8.40 14.24 0.05
N ALA A 65 9.47 14.36 0.83
CA ALA A 65 9.37 14.75 2.24
C ALA A 65 8.84 16.17 2.41
N GLU A 66 9.32 17.11 1.59
CA GLU A 66 8.88 18.50 1.60
C GLU A 66 7.39 18.63 1.27
N ARG A 67 6.93 17.93 0.22
CA ARG A 67 5.56 18.06 -0.29
C ARG A 67 4.54 17.27 0.53
N THR A 68 4.93 16.14 1.11
CA THR A 68 3.99 15.21 1.74
C THR A 68 4.15 15.09 3.25
N GLY A 69 5.26 15.55 3.82
CA GLY A 69 5.64 15.29 5.21
C GLY A 69 6.02 13.83 5.48
N LEU A 70 6.12 12.99 4.45
CA LEU A 70 6.44 11.57 4.56
C LEU A 70 7.81 11.29 3.94
N VAL A 71 8.54 10.33 4.51
CA VAL A 71 9.86 9.91 4.04
C VAL A 71 9.77 8.52 3.42
N PRO A 72 10.32 8.30 2.22
CA PRO A 72 10.41 6.95 1.65
C PRO A 72 11.28 6.05 2.51
N LEU A 73 10.76 4.89 2.92
CA LEU A 73 11.56 3.89 3.61
C LEU A 73 12.61 3.28 2.64
N PRO A 74 13.80 2.91 3.14
CA PRO A 74 14.91 2.41 2.30
C PRO A 74 14.69 0.95 1.88
N ILE A 75 13.62 0.69 1.13
CA ILE A 75 13.23 -0.65 0.67
C ILE A 75 13.70 -0.98 -0.75
N GLY A 76 14.19 0.01 -1.50
CA GLY A 76 14.77 -0.20 -2.83
C GLY A 76 16.10 -0.97 -2.78
N ARG A 77 16.50 -1.59 -3.90
CA ARG A 77 17.82 -2.26 -4.06
C ARG A 77 18.91 -1.33 -4.56
N ASN A 78 18.55 -0.19 -5.10
CA ASN A 78 19.49 0.78 -5.65
C ASN A 78 19.04 2.21 -5.35
N ALA A 79 19.90 3.17 -5.61
CA ALA A 79 19.62 4.58 -5.34
C ALA A 79 18.55 5.21 -6.23
N SER A 80 18.24 4.62 -7.39
CA SER A 80 17.26 5.16 -8.33
C SER A 80 15.82 4.80 -7.96
N SER A 81 15.60 3.63 -7.33
CA SER A 81 14.28 3.11 -6.95
C SER A 81 13.93 3.48 -5.52
N ILE A 82 12.67 3.78 -5.25
CA ILE A 82 12.14 3.96 -3.89
C ILE A 82 11.43 2.69 -3.37
N GLY A 83 11.33 1.65 -4.20
CA GLY A 83 10.53 0.49 -3.88
C GLY A 83 11.09 -0.85 -4.34
N TRP A 84 10.26 -1.89 -4.21
CA TRP A 84 10.51 -3.24 -4.69
C TRP A 84 9.38 -3.68 -5.62
N HIS A 85 9.69 -4.00 -6.87
CA HIS A 85 8.68 -4.24 -7.92
C HIS A 85 7.61 -3.15 -8.02
N GLY A 86 7.99 -1.88 -7.76
CA GLY A 86 7.10 -0.74 -7.78
C GLY A 86 6.27 -0.54 -6.49
N ASN A 87 6.43 -1.41 -5.48
CA ASN A 87 5.85 -1.18 -4.16
C ASN A 87 6.79 -0.30 -3.34
N ALA A 88 6.35 0.88 -2.96
CA ALA A 88 7.06 1.80 -2.08
C ALA A 88 6.27 2.01 -0.78
N ILE A 89 6.99 2.34 0.29
CA ILE A 89 6.37 2.70 1.58
C ILE A 89 6.91 4.07 1.97
N LEU A 90 5.99 5.00 2.18
CA LEU A 90 6.26 6.30 2.74
C LEU A 90 5.78 6.30 4.19
N ALA A 91 6.58 6.85 5.09
CA ALA A 91 6.27 6.91 6.50
C ALA A 91 6.48 8.33 7.06
N ARG A 92 5.63 8.74 8.00
CA ARG A 92 5.84 9.95 8.77
C ARG A 92 7.13 9.83 9.59
N PRO A 93 7.90 10.92 9.79
CA PRO A 93 9.06 10.91 10.68
C PRO A 93 8.71 10.33 12.06
N GLY A 94 9.62 9.53 12.62
CA GLY A 94 9.41 8.80 13.87
C GLY A 94 9.16 7.31 13.69
N PHE A 95 8.89 6.85 12.46
CA PHE A 95 8.93 5.42 12.12
C PHE A 95 10.33 5.00 11.67
N HIS A 96 10.77 3.85 12.16
CA HIS A 96 12.09 3.27 11.83
C HIS A 96 11.88 1.85 11.29
N LEU A 97 12.58 1.53 10.20
CA LEU A 97 12.57 0.19 9.63
C LEU A 97 13.48 -0.71 10.49
N SER A 98 12.90 -1.66 11.23
CA SER A 98 13.62 -2.62 12.08
C SER A 98 13.77 -3.99 11.43
N GLY A 99 12.98 -4.31 10.42
CA GLY A 99 13.07 -5.55 9.65
C GLY A 99 12.57 -5.37 8.22
N LEU A 100 13.19 -6.08 7.27
CA LEU A 100 12.84 -5.97 5.85
C LEU A 100 12.98 -7.32 5.15
N GLN A 101 11.90 -7.76 4.51
CA GLN A 101 11.93 -8.86 3.56
C GLN A 101 11.29 -8.40 2.24
N ARG A 102 12.01 -8.64 1.13
CA ARG A 102 11.51 -8.43 -0.22
C ARG A 102 11.11 -9.79 -0.80
N LEU A 103 9.89 -9.89 -1.30
CA LEU A 103 9.36 -11.12 -1.91
C LEU A 103 9.23 -10.91 -3.41
N ASP A 104 9.79 -11.84 -4.17
CA ASP A 104 9.44 -12.07 -5.56
C ASP A 104 8.20 -12.96 -5.57
N LEU A 105 7.11 -12.48 -6.15
CA LEU A 105 5.87 -13.23 -6.16
C LEU A 105 5.77 -14.14 -7.39
N PRO A 106 5.33 -15.40 -7.23
CA PRO A 106 5.25 -16.34 -8.34
C PRO A 106 4.19 -15.93 -9.37
N GLY A 107 4.47 -16.12 -10.66
CA GLY A 107 3.51 -15.85 -11.73
C GLY A 107 4.17 -15.45 -13.03
N PHE A 108 3.34 -15.15 -14.04
CA PHE A 108 3.83 -14.71 -15.36
C PHE A 108 4.35 -13.27 -15.35
N GLU A 109 3.77 -12.44 -14.48
CA GLU A 109 4.15 -11.04 -14.35
C GLU A 109 5.17 -10.88 -13.23
N PRO A 110 6.23 -10.08 -13.42
CA PRO A 110 7.18 -9.76 -12.35
C PRO A 110 6.49 -8.89 -11.28
N ARG A 111 5.96 -9.52 -10.27
CA ARG A 111 5.29 -8.89 -9.12
C ARG A 111 6.08 -9.13 -7.84
N GLY A 112 5.90 -8.27 -6.87
CA GLY A 112 6.56 -8.39 -5.59
C GLY A 112 5.70 -7.92 -4.44
N ALA A 113 6.14 -8.27 -3.23
CA ALA A 113 5.65 -7.72 -1.99
C ALA A 113 6.83 -7.31 -1.11
N VAL A 114 6.59 -6.40 -0.20
CA VAL A 114 7.54 -5.95 0.81
C VAL A 114 6.93 -6.20 2.17
N ILE A 115 7.64 -6.91 3.04
CA ILE A 115 7.33 -7.03 4.45
C ILE A 115 8.30 -6.11 5.20
N ALA A 116 7.77 -5.09 5.85
CA ALA A 116 8.53 -4.11 6.60
C ALA A 116 8.08 -4.12 8.06
N ASP A 117 8.98 -4.44 8.98
CA ASP A 117 8.76 -4.26 10.41
C ASP A 117 9.13 -2.83 10.78
N LEU A 118 8.20 -2.12 11.38
CA LEU A 118 8.31 -0.72 11.72
C LEU A 118 8.22 -0.54 13.23
N ASP A 119 9.20 0.14 13.79
CA ASP A 119 9.18 0.66 15.16
C ASP A 119 8.90 2.15 15.13
N GLY A 120 8.22 2.68 16.16
CA GLY A 120 7.87 4.09 16.23
C GLY A 120 6.68 4.32 17.16
N PRO A 121 5.78 5.25 16.84
CA PRO A 121 4.60 5.53 17.66
C PRO A 121 3.74 4.30 17.92
N VAL A 122 3.70 3.38 16.97
CA VAL A 122 3.13 2.04 17.07
C VAL A 122 4.06 1.06 16.38
N ALA A 123 4.46 0.00 17.09
CA ALA A 123 5.24 -1.08 16.50
C ALA A 123 4.31 -1.99 15.68
N LEU A 124 4.54 -2.09 14.37
CA LEU A 124 3.70 -2.89 13.47
C LEU A 124 4.49 -3.47 12.30
N ARG A 125 3.92 -4.48 11.65
CA ARG A 125 4.38 -5.00 10.35
C ARG A 125 3.48 -4.46 9.26
N LEU A 126 4.09 -3.79 8.28
CA LEU A 126 3.41 -3.33 7.09
C LEU A 126 3.82 -4.19 5.90
N VAL A 127 2.83 -4.76 5.20
CA VAL A 127 3.05 -5.54 3.99
C VAL A 127 2.46 -4.79 2.80
N ALA A 128 3.33 -4.25 1.95
CA ALA A 128 2.94 -3.61 0.70
C ALA A 128 3.03 -4.60 -0.46
N LEU A 129 1.98 -4.71 -1.26
CA LEU A 129 1.93 -5.65 -2.38
C LEU A 129 1.23 -5.10 -3.62
N HIS A 130 1.58 -5.69 -4.77
CA HIS A 130 0.85 -5.52 -6.02
C HIS A 130 0.76 -6.88 -6.72
N LEU A 131 -0.44 -7.45 -6.76
CA LEU A 131 -0.67 -8.80 -7.31
C LEU A 131 -0.82 -8.78 -8.83
N GLY A 132 -0.68 -9.95 -9.45
CA GLY A 132 -0.82 -10.14 -10.88
C GLY A 132 -2.28 -10.10 -11.37
N LEU A 133 -2.45 -9.89 -12.68
CA LEU A 133 -3.77 -9.84 -13.32
C LEU A 133 -4.43 -11.21 -13.42
N LEU A 134 -3.64 -12.30 -13.53
CA LEU A 134 -4.19 -13.64 -13.65
C LEU A 134 -4.58 -14.20 -12.29
N ARG A 135 -5.80 -14.69 -12.20
CA ARG A 135 -6.34 -15.29 -10.96
C ARG A 135 -5.50 -16.46 -10.43
N SER A 136 -4.97 -17.31 -11.31
CA SER A 136 -4.08 -18.41 -10.93
C SER A 136 -2.80 -17.93 -10.28
N SER A 137 -2.20 -16.85 -10.80
CA SER A 137 -1.03 -16.20 -10.21
C SER A 137 -1.38 -15.57 -8.86
N ARG A 138 -2.48 -14.80 -8.75
CA ARG A 138 -2.90 -14.18 -7.49
C ARG A 138 -3.08 -15.18 -6.34
N ARG A 139 -3.64 -16.37 -6.65
CA ARG A 139 -3.80 -17.42 -5.63
C ARG A 139 -2.46 -17.86 -5.05
N LYS A 140 -1.47 -18.14 -5.89
CA LYS A 140 -0.11 -18.53 -5.48
C LYS A 140 0.58 -17.38 -4.75
N GLN A 141 0.40 -16.16 -5.23
CA GLN A 141 0.97 -14.95 -4.64
C GLN A 141 0.44 -14.68 -3.23
N LEU A 142 -0.88 -14.81 -3.03
CA LEU A 142 -1.48 -14.66 -1.70
C LEU A 142 -1.06 -15.75 -0.73
N ASP A 143 -0.89 -17.01 -1.20
CA ASP A 143 -0.35 -18.07 -0.38
C ASP A 143 1.09 -17.76 0.03
N ALA A 144 1.94 -17.31 -0.91
CA ALA A 144 3.33 -16.96 -0.64
C ALA A 144 3.45 -15.78 0.36
N VAL A 145 2.64 -14.73 0.19
CA VAL A 145 2.61 -13.59 1.13
C VAL A 145 2.17 -14.06 2.52
N ARG A 146 1.07 -14.80 2.60
CA ARG A 146 0.58 -15.32 3.88
C ARG A 146 1.62 -16.18 4.58
N GLU A 147 2.22 -17.12 3.87
CA GLU A 147 3.28 -17.99 4.39
C GLU A 147 4.47 -17.17 4.89
N ALA A 148 4.97 -16.26 4.09
CA ALA A 148 6.08 -15.40 4.49
C ALA A 148 5.77 -14.62 5.78
N VAL A 149 4.58 -14.00 5.87
CA VAL A 149 4.19 -13.23 7.06
C VAL A 149 4.09 -14.13 8.30
N LEU A 150 3.53 -15.33 8.17
CA LEU A 150 3.36 -16.27 9.29
C LEU A 150 4.68 -16.90 9.76
N HIS A 151 5.73 -16.87 8.96
CA HIS A 151 7.08 -17.31 9.37
C HIS A 151 7.84 -16.25 10.20
N HIS A 152 7.40 -14.99 10.18
CA HIS A 152 7.97 -13.97 11.04
C HIS A 152 7.44 -14.07 12.48
N PRO A 153 8.19 -13.56 13.47
CA PRO A 153 7.68 -13.42 14.84
C PRO A 153 6.32 -12.69 14.86
N PRO A 154 5.42 -13.03 15.79
CA PRO A 154 4.14 -12.34 15.92
C PRO A 154 4.29 -10.84 16.07
N ARG A 155 3.55 -10.07 15.29
CA ARG A 155 3.53 -8.62 15.30
C ARG A 155 2.22 -8.12 14.71
N PRO A 156 1.59 -7.06 15.25
CA PRO A 156 0.45 -6.43 14.63
C PRO A 156 0.73 -6.14 13.16
N THR A 157 -0.08 -6.70 12.26
CA THR A 157 0.23 -6.72 10.84
C THR A 157 -0.89 -6.09 10.02
N VAL A 158 -0.53 -5.16 9.12
CA VAL A 158 -1.41 -4.62 8.10
C VAL A 158 -0.86 -4.97 6.71
N ILE A 159 -1.72 -5.52 5.85
CA ILE A 159 -1.41 -5.90 4.46
C ILE A 159 -2.25 -5.02 3.55
N LEU A 160 -1.60 -4.25 2.67
CA LEU A 160 -2.30 -3.30 1.83
C LEU A 160 -1.67 -3.21 0.44
N GLY A 161 -2.47 -2.87 -0.55
CA GLY A 161 -2.01 -2.76 -1.93
C GLY A 161 -3.08 -2.96 -2.97
N ASP A 162 -2.64 -3.06 -4.22
CA ASP A 162 -3.46 -3.45 -5.35
C ASP A 162 -3.48 -4.99 -5.46
N PHE A 163 -4.59 -5.56 -5.07
CA PHE A 163 -4.80 -7.01 -5.11
C PHE A 163 -5.24 -7.51 -6.48
N ASN A 164 -5.64 -6.61 -7.38
CA ASN A 164 -6.20 -6.98 -8.69
C ASN A 164 -7.36 -7.99 -8.58
N GLU A 165 -8.03 -8.06 -7.42
CA GLU A 165 -9.08 -9.03 -7.12
C GLU A 165 -10.33 -8.33 -6.59
N TYR A 166 -11.37 -8.33 -7.40
CA TYR A 166 -12.67 -7.74 -7.05
C TYR A 166 -13.55 -8.68 -6.23
N SER A 167 -13.30 -10.01 -6.27
CA SER A 167 -14.11 -10.98 -5.54
C SER A 167 -13.62 -11.17 -4.10
N ARG A 168 -14.47 -10.84 -3.13
CA ARG A 168 -14.16 -11.07 -1.71
C ARG A 168 -14.14 -12.56 -1.33
N ARG A 169 -14.99 -13.38 -1.97
CA ARG A 169 -15.19 -14.79 -1.58
C ARG A 169 -14.17 -15.73 -2.20
N VAL A 170 -13.82 -15.54 -3.45
CA VAL A 170 -13.11 -16.56 -4.21
C VAL A 170 -11.59 -16.35 -4.21
N GLY A 171 -11.13 -15.10 -4.27
CA GLY A 171 -9.69 -14.78 -4.31
C GLY A 171 -9.09 -14.55 -2.92
N LEU A 172 -9.76 -13.70 -2.14
CA LEU A 172 -9.24 -13.20 -0.86
C LEU A 172 -9.44 -14.16 0.32
N GLY A 173 -10.27 -15.20 0.18
CA GLY A 173 -10.53 -16.20 1.24
C GLY A 173 -9.27 -16.93 1.75
N ARG A 174 -8.18 -16.94 0.96
CA ARG A 174 -6.88 -17.49 1.40
C ARG A 174 -6.22 -16.61 2.47
N LEU A 175 -6.34 -15.30 2.33
CA LEU A 175 -5.84 -14.35 3.31
C LEU A 175 -6.76 -14.26 4.52
N ALA A 176 -8.07 -14.33 4.31
CA ALA A 176 -9.09 -14.24 5.36
C ALA A 176 -9.03 -15.38 6.41
N ARG A 177 -8.19 -16.41 6.21
CA ARG A 177 -7.94 -17.43 7.23
C ARG A 177 -7.07 -16.95 8.39
N ALA A 178 -6.24 -15.94 8.16
CA ALA A 178 -5.29 -15.44 9.14
C ALA A 178 -5.45 -13.92 9.39
N PHE A 179 -6.16 -13.22 8.52
CA PHE A 179 -6.32 -11.77 8.54
C PHE A 179 -7.77 -11.38 8.30
N GLN A 180 -8.20 -10.30 8.93
CA GLN A 180 -9.47 -9.67 8.63
C GLN A 180 -9.33 -8.75 7.43
N LEU A 181 -10.35 -8.74 6.56
CA LEU A 181 -10.40 -7.86 5.39
C LEU A 181 -11.28 -6.66 5.70
N MET A 182 -10.71 -5.47 5.65
CA MET A 182 -11.48 -4.23 5.73
C MET A 182 -12.45 -4.14 4.54
N GLU A 183 -13.63 -3.62 4.80
CA GLU A 183 -14.56 -3.27 3.73
C GLU A 183 -14.02 -2.08 2.94
N ALA A 184 -13.78 -2.29 1.64
CA ALA A 184 -13.19 -1.28 0.78
C ALA A 184 -14.23 -0.75 -0.22
N ALA A 185 -14.26 0.57 -0.36
CA ALA A 185 -14.98 1.22 -1.45
C ALA A 185 -14.34 0.87 -2.81
N PRO A 186 -15.09 0.95 -3.93
CA PRO A 186 -14.51 0.86 -5.25
C PRO A 186 -13.42 1.91 -5.48
N THR A 187 -12.29 1.49 -6.06
CA THR A 187 -11.14 2.35 -6.37
C THR A 187 -10.88 2.49 -7.85
N TYR A 188 -11.37 1.56 -8.67
CA TYR A 188 -11.09 1.48 -10.10
C TYR A 188 -12.37 1.41 -10.94
N PRO A 189 -12.42 2.01 -12.14
CA PRO A 189 -11.50 3.07 -12.59
C PRO A 189 -11.80 4.40 -11.86
N SER A 190 -10.79 5.20 -11.57
CA SER A 190 -10.91 6.41 -10.74
C SER A 190 -11.92 7.44 -11.26
N ARG A 191 -12.19 7.48 -12.57
CA ARG A 191 -13.22 8.37 -13.18
C ARG A 191 -14.65 7.97 -12.84
N ALA A 192 -14.89 6.67 -12.63
CA ALA A 192 -16.21 6.11 -12.27
C ALA A 192 -15.99 4.81 -11.49
N PRO A 193 -15.66 4.88 -10.19
CA PRO A 193 -15.24 3.72 -9.41
C PRO A 193 -16.33 2.66 -9.31
N ARG A 194 -16.00 1.42 -9.73
CA ARG A 194 -16.91 0.28 -9.73
C ARG A 194 -16.30 -0.99 -9.15
N LEU A 195 -14.96 -1.11 -9.23
CA LEU A 195 -14.22 -2.28 -8.77
C LEU A 195 -13.35 -1.90 -7.58
N ALA A 196 -13.42 -2.68 -6.51
CA ALA A 196 -12.54 -2.54 -5.37
C ALA A 196 -11.34 -3.48 -5.57
N LEU A 197 -10.33 -3.01 -6.33
CA LEU A 197 -9.10 -3.76 -6.62
C LEU A 197 -8.07 -3.59 -5.52
N ASP A 198 -8.05 -2.42 -4.90
CA ASP A 198 -7.19 -2.11 -3.77
C ASP A 198 -7.84 -2.59 -2.47
N ARG A 199 -7.03 -3.14 -1.55
CA ARG A 199 -7.50 -3.75 -0.31
C ARG A 199 -6.58 -3.42 0.85
N ILE A 200 -7.17 -3.50 2.06
CA ILE A 200 -6.45 -3.51 3.33
C ILE A 200 -6.93 -4.71 4.13
N ALA A 201 -5.99 -5.52 4.61
CA ALA A 201 -6.23 -6.60 5.54
C ALA A 201 -5.36 -6.40 6.79
N HIS A 202 -5.79 -6.94 7.93
CA HIS A 202 -5.08 -6.75 9.20
C HIS A 202 -5.18 -7.98 10.09
N SER A 203 -4.23 -8.13 11.00
CA SER A 203 -4.26 -9.14 12.05
C SER A 203 -5.35 -8.83 13.09
N HIS A 204 -5.73 -9.83 13.88
CA HIS A 204 -6.86 -9.74 14.81
C HIS A 204 -6.62 -8.80 16.02
N ASP A 205 -5.38 -8.43 16.28
CA ASP A 205 -4.95 -7.48 17.32
C ASP A 205 -5.03 -6.00 16.86
N LEU A 206 -5.50 -5.79 15.64
CA LEU A 206 -5.75 -4.47 15.07
C LEU A 206 -7.25 -4.29 14.76
N GLY A 207 -7.74 -3.06 14.96
CA GLY A 207 -9.00 -2.59 14.41
C GLY A 207 -8.74 -1.63 13.26
N LEU A 208 -9.45 -1.76 12.15
CA LEU A 208 -9.40 -0.83 11.04
C LEU A 208 -10.79 -0.28 10.73
N GLU A 209 -10.86 1.05 10.60
CA GLU A 209 -12.04 1.75 10.15
C GLU A 209 -11.73 2.48 8.82
N PRO A 210 -12.53 2.26 7.75
CA PRO A 210 -12.33 2.97 6.51
C PRO A 210 -12.59 4.46 6.70
N LEU A 211 -11.70 5.29 6.17
CA LEU A 211 -11.89 6.73 6.13
C LEU A 211 -12.28 7.19 4.73
N PRO A 212 -13.14 8.21 4.61
CA PRO A 212 -13.52 8.73 3.31
C PRO A 212 -12.34 9.41 2.63
N VAL A 213 -12.15 9.09 1.36
CA VAL A 213 -11.23 9.82 0.49
C VAL A 213 -12.07 10.65 -0.47
N PRO A 214 -11.99 11.98 -0.43
CA PRO A 214 -12.81 12.82 -1.29
C PRO A 214 -12.56 12.51 -2.77
N TRP A 215 -13.62 12.09 -3.47
CA TRP A 215 -13.58 11.98 -4.93
C TRP A 215 -13.72 13.37 -5.55
N ARG A 216 -12.82 13.71 -6.45
CA ARG A 216 -12.86 14.98 -7.17
C ARG A 216 -13.25 14.73 -8.62
N LYS A 217 -14.23 15.48 -9.14
CA LYS A 217 -14.59 15.43 -10.56
C LYS A 217 -13.45 15.98 -11.42
N GLY A 218 -13.21 15.35 -12.58
CA GLY A 218 -12.19 15.80 -13.53
C GLY A 218 -11.02 14.85 -13.68
N VAL A 219 -9.86 15.39 -14.02
CA VAL A 219 -8.63 14.60 -14.21
C VAL A 219 -8.16 14.02 -12.88
N GLN A 220 -7.98 12.69 -12.85
CA GLN A 220 -7.42 12.01 -11.70
C GLN A 220 -5.92 11.77 -11.91
N PRO A 221 -5.09 11.84 -10.83
CA PRO A 221 -3.65 11.60 -10.91
C PRO A 221 -3.28 10.15 -11.26
N SER A 222 -4.20 9.21 -11.10
CA SER A 222 -4.08 7.79 -11.44
C SER A 222 -5.42 7.25 -11.92
N ASP A 223 -5.44 6.07 -12.54
CA ASP A 223 -6.65 5.31 -12.83
C ASP A 223 -7.21 4.55 -11.61
N HIS A 224 -6.49 4.55 -10.48
CA HIS A 224 -6.97 4.12 -9.18
C HIS A 224 -7.22 5.32 -8.25
N LEU A 225 -8.18 5.17 -7.34
CA LEU A 225 -8.34 6.04 -6.17
C LEU A 225 -7.58 5.44 -4.97
N PRO A 226 -7.03 6.26 -4.07
CA PRO A 226 -6.45 5.75 -2.85
C PRO A 226 -7.51 5.17 -1.91
N LEU A 227 -7.10 4.21 -1.06
CA LEU A 227 -7.81 3.80 0.13
C LEU A 227 -7.13 4.38 1.36
N LEU A 228 -7.92 4.83 2.32
CA LEU A 228 -7.47 5.37 3.60
C LEU A 228 -8.23 4.67 4.73
N ALA A 229 -7.53 4.35 5.81
CA ALA A 229 -8.13 3.77 7.00
C ALA A 229 -7.47 4.32 8.27
N GLU A 230 -8.23 4.37 9.35
CA GLU A 230 -7.71 4.54 10.69
C GLU A 230 -7.44 3.16 11.31
N LEU A 231 -6.23 2.98 11.82
CA LEU A 231 -5.75 1.76 12.46
C LEU A 231 -5.59 2.01 13.96
N ARG A 232 -6.06 1.08 14.78
CA ARG A 232 -5.93 1.11 16.25
C ARG A 232 -5.49 -0.26 16.76
N LEU A 233 -4.65 -0.30 17.79
CA LEU A 233 -4.38 -1.51 18.57
C LEU A 233 -5.62 -1.87 19.40
N LEU A 234 -6.04 -3.13 19.40
CA LEU A 234 -7.17 -3.64 20.17
C LEU A 234 -6.79 -4.04 21.60
#